data_80ac036d5197c0bc3442806a82855e31
#
_entry.id   80ac036d5197c0bc3442806a82855e31
#
_cell.length_a   1.000
_cell.length_b   1.000
_cell.length_c   1.000
_cell.angle_alpha   90.00
_cell.angle_beta   90.00
_cell.angle_gamma   90.00
#
_symmetry.space_group_name_H-M   'P 1'
#
loop_
_entity.id
_entity.type
_entity.pdbx_description
1 polymer ?
#
loop_
_entity_poly.entity_id
_entity_poly.type
_entity_poly.pdbx_seq_one_letter_code
_entity_poly.pdbx_strand_id
1 'polypeptide(L)'
;MLIDPQCIYSVRALQQLQSYVESGRLQVSVIPVSVLDPEDGGQSTRSALALLSRPAGELVSAWQAGNVTGTPSPDAPDRLRANLAIAEAIHLQGTPTFIWRKPDGTEGRLDGIPTSVEELVASVGS
;
A
#
# COMPACT_ATOMS: atom_id res chain seq x y z
N MET A 1 4.90 0.56 1.04
CA MET A 1 3.95 -0.57 1.06
C MET A 1 2.99 -0.44 -0.11
N LEU A 2 3.11 -1.33 -1.08
CA LEU A 2 2.17 -1.39 -2.20
C LEU A 2 0.98 -2.25 -1.78
N ILE A 3 -0.23 -1.72 -2.00
CA ILE A 3 -1.46 -2.38 -1.58
C ILE A 3 -2.49 -2.34 -2.70
N ASP A 4 -3.37 -3.32 -2.71
CA ASP A 4 -4.62 -3.24 -3.44
C ASP A 4 -5.74 -2.97 -2.42
N PRO A 5 -6.56 -1.91 -2.58
CA PRO A 5 -7.56 -1.55 -1.60
C PRO A 5 -8.59 -2.65 -1.33
N GLN A 6 -8.81 -3.55 -2.28
CA GLN A 6 -9.73 -4.67 -2.16
C GLN A 6 -9.06 -5.97 -1.69
N CYS A 7 -7.74 -5.96 -1.49
CA CYS A 7 -7.01 -7.15 -1.06
C CYS A 7 -7.07 -7.31 0.45
N ILE A 8 -7.68 -8.40 0.92
CA ILE A 8 -7.80 -8.70 2.35
C ILE A 8 -6.43 -8.82 3.03
N TYR A 9 -5.42 -9.31 2.32
CA TYR A 9 -4.07 -9.45 2.87
C TYR A 9 -3.40 -8.09 3.08
N SER A 10 -3.66 -7.11 2.20
CA SER A 10 -3.21 -5.73 2.39
C SER A 10 -3.84 -5.11 3.62
N VAL A 11 -5.14 -5.31 3.82
CA VAL A 11 -5.87 -4.80 5.00
C VAL A 11 -5.32 -5.42 6.29
N ARG A 12 -5.14 -6.74 6.29
CA ARG A 12 -4.60 -7.47 7.47
C ARG A 12 -3.19 -7.02 7.81
N ALA A 13 -2.35 -6.83 6.81
CA ALA A 13 -0.98 -6.36 7.03
C ALA A 13 -0.94 -4.97 7.66
N LEU A 14 -1.78 -4.06 7.19
CA LEU A 14 -1.86 -2.71 7.79
C LEU A 14 -2.29 -2.80 9.26
N GLN A 15 -3.27 -3.63 9.58
CA GLN A 15 -3.72 -3.84 10.96
C GLN A 15 -2.58 -4.33 11.85
N GLN A 16 -1.75 -5.25 11.36
CA GLN A 16 -0.61 -5.76 12.11
C GLN A 16 0.46 -4.70 12.36
N LEU A 17 0.61 -3.73 11.46
CA LEU A 17 1.62 -2.67 11.57
C LEU A 17 1.16 -1.49 12.43
N GLN A 18 -0.11 -1.37 12.71
CA GLN A 18 -0.70 -0.15 13.25
C GLN A 18 -0.08 0.29 14.58
N SER A 19 0.14 -0.62 15.52
CA SER A 19 0.74 -0.27 16.82
C SER A 19 2.17 0.23 16.68
N TYR A 20 2.92 -0.28 15.72
CA TYR A 20 4.30 0.17 15.44
C TYR A 20 4.32 1.56 14.81
N VAL A 21 3.35 1.84 13.95
CA VAL A 21 3.20 3.17 13.35
C VAL A 21 2.80 4.19 14.41
N GLU A 22 1.82 3.85 15.25
CA GLU A 22 1.33 4.73 16.32
C GLU A 22 2.41 5.04 17.36
N SER A 23 3.27 4.05 17.67
CA SER A 23 4.37 4.23 18.62
C SER A 23 5.60 4.94 18.03
N GLY A 24 5.57 5.25 16.74
CA GLY A 24 6.70 5.89 16.06
C GLY A 24 7.86 4.96 15.70
N ARG A 25 7.71 3.66 15.91
CA ARG A 25 8.74 2.66 15.59
C ARG A 25 8.84 2.37 14.09
N LEU A 26 7.79 2.67 13.33
CA LEU A 26 7.73 2.42 11.90
C LEU A 26 6.99 3.57 11.22
N GLN A 27 7.51 4.00 10.07
CA GLN A 27 6.80 4.94 9.19
C GLN A 27 6.45 4.21 7.90
N VAL A 28 5.18 4.28 7.50
CA VAL A 28 4.67 3.58 6.33
C VAL A 28 4.04 4.56 5.36
N SER A 29 4.49 4.49 4.10
CA SER A 29 3.81 5.15 2.99
C SER A 29 3.02 4.09 2.22
N VAL A 30 1.74 4.34 2.00
CA VAL A 30 0.85 3.41 1.31
C VAL A 30 0.73 3.83 -0.15
N ILE A 31 0.98 2.88 -1.04
CA ILE A 31 0.96 3.09 -2.50
C ILE A 31 -0.14 2.21 -3.09
N PRO A 32 -1.35 2.77 -3.36
CA PRO A 32 -2.43 1.99 -3.95
C PRO A 32 -2.14 1.57 -5.38
N VAL A 33 -2.41 0.30 -5.67
CA VAL A 33 -2.40 -0.28 -7.02
C VAL A 33 -3.71 -1.05 -7.25
N SER A 34 -3.97 -1.48 -8.47
CA SER A 34 -5.21 -2.16 -8.84
C SER A 34 -4.91 -3.48 -9.54
N VAL A 35 -4.48 -4.47 -8.76
CA VAL A 35 -4.08 -5.79 -9.29
C VAL A 35 -5.21 -6.82 -9.30
N LEU A 36 -6.32 -6.56 -8.56
CA LEU A 36 -7.47 -7.47 -8.50
C LEU A 36 -8.57 -7.16 -9.51
N ASP A 37 -8.36 -6.19 -10.40
CA ASP A 37 -9.38 -5.81 -11.39
C ASP A 37 -9.96 -6.99 -12.19
N PRO A 38 -9.13 -7.96 -12.66
CA PRO A 38 -9.69 -9.09 -13.40
C PRO A 38 -10.67 -9.93 -12.58
N GLU A 39 -10.48 -9.99 -11.26
CA GLU A 39 -11.31 -10.79 -10.36
C GLU A 39 -12.52 -10.04 -9.82
N ASP A 40 -12.45 -8.70 -9.69
CA ASP A 40 -13.47 -7.90 -9.01
C ASP A 40 -14.22 -6.92 -9.92
N GLY A 41 -14.06 -7.04 -11.23
CA GLY A 41 -14.79 -6.20 -12.20
C GLY A 41 -14.39 -4.73 -12.18
N GLY A 42 -13.13 -4.43 -11.86
CA GLY A 42 -12.61 -3.07 -11.85
C GLY A 42 -12.83 -2.33 -10.53
N GLN A 43 -13.29 -3.03 -9.49
CA GLN A 43 -13.50 -2.42 -8.17
C GLN A 43 -12.20 -1.90 -7.58
N SER A 44 -11.09 -2.61 -7.78
CA SER A 44 -9.78 -2.17 -7.28
C SER A 44 -9.35 -0.84 -7.88
N THR A 45 -9.54 -0.64 -9.18
CA THR A 45 -9.25 0.64 -9.84
C THR A 45 -10.12 1.75 -9.26
N ARG A 46 -11.42 1.53 -9.12
CA ARG A 46 -12.32 2.54 -8.56
C ARG A 46 -11.93 2.93 -7.15
N SER A 47 -11.61 1.94 -6.31
CA SER A 47 -11.18 2.17 -4.94
C SER A 47 -9.84 2.91 -4.86
N ALA A 48 -8.87 2.52 -5.68
CA ALA A 48 -7.56 3.17 -5.74
C ALA A 48 -7.70 4.63 -6.18
N LEU A 49 -8.50 4.91 -7.20
CA LEU A 49 -8.75 6.28 -7.66
C LEU A 49 -9.41 7.13 -6.57
N ALA A 50 -10.37 6.57 -5.84
CA ALA A 50 -11.01 7.27 -4.73
C ALA A 50 -10.02 7.63 -3.62
N LEU A 51 -9.16 6.68 -3.24
CA LEU A 51 -8.13 6.93 -2.22
C LEU A 51 -7.10 7.97 -2.69
N LEU A 52 -6.66 7.89 -3.93
CA LEU A 52 -5.68 8.82 -4.49
C LEU A 52 -6.24 10.23 -4.73
N SER A 53 -7.56 10.39 -4.67
CA SER A 53 -8.22 11.69 -4.78
C SER A 53 -8.27 12.44 -3.47
N ARG A 54 -7.92 11.79 -2.35
CA ARG A 54 -7.90 12.40 -1.02
C ARG A 54 -6.55 13.05 -0.74
N PRO A 55 -6.50 14.02 0.19
CA PRO A 55 -5.22 14.52 0.70
C PRO A 55 -4.37 13.36 1.23
N ALA A 56 -3.05 13.43 1.00
CA ALA A 56 -2.14 12.34 1.33
C ALA A 56 -2.23 11.90 2.80
N GLY A 57 -2.46 12.84 3.72
CA GLY A 57 -2.60 12.54 5.15
C GLY A 57 -3.90 11.83 5.53
N GLU A 58 -4.87 11.73 4.62
CA GLU A 58 -6.18 11.10 4.88
C GLU A 58 -6.34 9.75 4.17
N LEU A 59 -5.39 9.36 3.33
CA LEU A 59 -5.52 8.15 2.51
C LEU A 59 -5.67 6.90 3.38
N VAL A 60 -4.79 6.72 4.35
CA VAL A 60 -4.77 5.52 5.20
C VAL A 60 -6.02 5.44 6.06
N SER A 61 -6.43 6.54 6.69
CA SER A 61 -7.64 6.55 7.53
C SER A 61 -8.90 6.31 6.72
N ALA A 62 -8.98 6.85 5.50
CA ALA A 62 -10.10 6.59 4.60
C ALA A 62 -10.17 5.12 4.21
N TRP A 63 -9.05 4.52 3.91
CA TRP A 63 -8.97 3.09 3.58
C TRP A 63 -9.37 2.22 4.77
N GLN A 64 -8.86 2.51 5.96
CA GLN A 64 -9.21 1.79 7.19
C GLN A 64 -10.70 1.87 7.51
N ALA A 65 -11.32 3.01 7.22
CA ALA A 65 -12.75 3.20 7.42
C ALA A 65 -13.62 2.58 6.31
N GLY A 66 -13.02 1.98 5.29
CA GLY A 66 -13.75 1.45 4.13
C GLY A 66 -14.30 2.53 3.21
N ASN A 67 -13.83 3.75 3.34
CA ASN A 67 -14.31 4.90 2.56
C ASN A 67 -13.53 5.00 1.24
N VAL A 68 -13.84 4.08 0.33
CA VAL A 68 -13.15 3.90 -0.95
C VAL A 68 -14.05 4.22 -2.14
N THR A 69 -14.98 5.15 -1.96
CA THR A 69 -15.91 5.61 -2.99
C THR A 69 -15.80 7.12 -3.20
N GLY A 70 -16.36 7.58 -4.29
CA GLY A 70 -16.40 9.00 -4.63
C GLY A 70 -15.92 9.28 -6.04
N THR A 71 -16.14 10.50 -6.49
CA THR A 71 -15.69 10.95 -7.80
C THR A 71 -14.17 11.17 -7.79
N PRO A 72 -13.41 10.55 -8.69
CA PRO A 72 -11.96 10.77 -8.74
C PRO A 72 -11.60 12.22 -9.07
N SER A 73 -10.53 12.71 -8.43
CA SER A 73 -9.94 14.00 -8.80
C SER A 73 -9.28 13.91 -10.17
N PRO A 74 -9.08 15.04 -10.86
CA PRO A 74 -8.49 15.03 -12.21
C PRO A 74 -7.08 14.41 -12.28
N ASP A 75 -6.30 14.47 -11.19
CA ASP A 75 -4.93 13.94 -11.13
C ASP A 75 -4.85 12.49 -10.66
N ALA A 76 -5.93 11.93 -10.10
CA ALA A 76 -5.91 10.57 -9.57
C ALA A 76 -5.53 9.50 -10.61
N PRO A 77 -6.03 9.53 -11.86
CA PRO A 77 -5.60 8.55 -12.86
C PRO A 77 -4.11 8.57 -13.15
N ASP A 78 -3.49 9.74 -13.18
CA ASP A 78 -2.05 9.87 -13.40
C ASP A 78 -1.25 9.33 -12.23
N ARG A 79 -1.73 9.56 -11.00
CA ARG A 79 -1.13 9.01 -9.79
C ARG A 79 -1.19 7.48 -9.77
N LEU A 80 -2.34 6.91 -10.12
CA LEU A 80 -2.48 5.46 -10.20
C LEU A 80 -1.57 4.88 -11.27
N ARG A 81 -1.47 5.53 -12.42
CA ARG A 81 -0.60 5.11 -13.51
C ARG A 81 0.88 5.09 -13.07
N ALA A 82 1.30 6.12 -12.34
CA ALA A 82 2.65 6.16 -11.77
C ALA A 82 2.89 5.01 -10.77
N ASN A 83 1.89 4.71 -9.92
CA ASN A 83 1.98 3.61 -8.97
C ASN A 83 2.06 2.25 -9.68
N LEU A 84 1.27 2.06 -10.74
CA LEU A 84 1.32 0.83 -11.54
C LEU A 84 2.65 0.67 -12.26
N ALA A 85 3.27 1.77 -12.69
CA ALA A 85 4.62 1.74 -13.26
C ALA A 85 5.66 1.29 -12.23
N ILE A 86 5.53 1.71 -10.97
CA ILE A 86 6.38 1.22 -9.88
C ILE A 86 6.19 -0.28 -9.69
N ALA A 87 4.93 -0.73 -9.65
CA ALA A 87 4.60 -2.14 -9.50
C ALA A 87 5.23 -2.99 -10.61
N GLU A 88 5.18 -2.53 -11.84
CA GLU A 88 5.82 -3.20 -12.97
C GLU A 88 7.34 -3.23 -12.82
N ALA A 89 7.95 -2.10 -12.45
CA ALA A 89 9.40 -1.99 -12.30
C ALA A 89 9.97 -2.92 -11.24
N ILE A 90 9.22 -3.17 -10.16
CA ILE A 90 9.63 -4.07 -9.09
C ILE A 90 9.15 -5.51 -9.29
N HIS A 91 8.53 -5.82 -10.42
CA HIS A 91 7.95 -7.12 -10.70
C HIS A 91 7.00 -7.58 -9.59
N LEU A 92 5.99 -6.75 -9.30
CA LEU A 92 5.01 -7.03 -8.25
C LEU A 92 4.32 -8.39 -8.49
N GLN A 93 4.37 -9.28 -7.50
CA GLN A 93 3.76 -10.61 -7.57
C GLN A 93 2.39 -10.66 -6.89
N GLY A 94 2.08 -9.70 -6.06
CA GLY A 94 0.83 -9.62 -5.32
C GLY A 94 0.91 -8.54 -4.26
N THR A 95 -0.15 -8.40 -3.49
CA THR A 95 -0.22 -7.40 -2.42
C THR A 95 -0.52 -8.05 -1.07
N PRO A 96 -0.03 -7.50 0.02
CA PRO A 96 0.87 -6.35 0.09
C PRO A 96 2.30 -6.72 -0.33
N THR A 97 3.06 -5.72 -0.78
CA THR A 97 4.51 -5.85 -0.97
C THR A 97 5.16 -4.66 -0.27
N PHE A 98 6.15 -4.96 0.56
CA PHE A 98 6.91 -3.96 1.30
C PHE A 98 8.25 -3.76 0.63
N ILE A 99 8.65 -2.50 0.45
CA ILE A 99 9.99 -2.13 0.01
C ILE A 99 10.50 -1.01 0.91
N TRP A 100 11.79 -1.03 1.21
CA TRP A 100 12.41 -0.01 2.03
C TRP A 100 13.87 0.16 1.62
N ARG A 101 14.44 1.28 1.99
CA ARG A 101 15.87 1.55 1.76
C ARG A 101 16.63 1.30 3.04
N LYS A 102 17.68 0.50 2.95
CA LYS A 102 18.58 0.24 4.07
C LYS A 102 19.59 1.38 4.21
N PRO A 103 20.22 1.53 5.40
CA PRO A 103 21.23 2.58 5.60
C PRO A 103 22.40 2.53 4.63
N ASP A 104 22.74 1.34 4.12
CA ASP A 104 23.82 1.15 3.13
C ASP A 104 23.41 1.52 1.69
N GLY A 105 22.17 1.98 1.49
CA GLY A 105 21.64 2.36 0.19
C GLY A 105 21.02 1.21 -0.60
N THR A 106 21.12 -0.03 -0.14
CA THR A 106 20.45 -1.16 -0.78
C THR A 106 18.97 -1.22 -0.42
N GLU A 107 18.20 -1.96 -1.22
CA GLU A 107 16.77 -2.13 -0.99
C GLU A 107 16.46 -3.41 -0.22
N GLY A 108 15.53 -3.31 0.74
CA GLY A 108 14.90 -4.47 1.34
C GLY A 108 13.52 -4.69 0.72
N ARG A 109 13.07 -5.94 0.72
CA ARG A 109 11.77 -6.32 0.16
C ARG A 109 11.16 -7.48 0.93
N LEU A 110 9.85 -7.43 1.10
CA LEU A 110 9.04 -8.52 1.63
C LEU A 110 7.73 -8.59 0.87
N ASP A 111 7.44 -9.74 0.29
CA ASP A 111 6.18 -9.99 -0.42
C ASP A 111 5.19 -10.70 0.52
N GLY A 112 3.96 -10.20 0.57
CA GLY A 112 2.90 -10.80 1.37
C GLY A 112 2.86 -10.31 2.81
N ILE A 113 2.03 -10.97 3.62
CA ILE A 113 1.89 -10.65 5.05
C ILE A 113 3.16 -11.11 5.78
N PRO A 114 3.77 -10.25 6.62
CA PRO A 114 4.94 -10.67 7.39
C PRO A 114 4.58 -11.82 8.33
N THR A 115 5.46 -12.83 8.39
CA THR A 115 5.33 -13.90 9.39
C THR A 115 5.69 -13.40 10.79
N SER A 116 6.55 -12.38 10.86
CA SER A 116 6.91 -11.69 12.08
C SER A 116 7.02 -10.20 11.81
N VAL A 117 6.14 -9.41 12.40
CA VAL A 117 6.17 -7.95 12.29
C VAL A 117 7.42 -7.39 12.98
N GLU A 118 7.82 -7.98 14.11
CA GLU A 118 9.06 -7.56 14.80
C GLU A 118 10.29 -7.71 13.91
N GLU A 119 10.40 -8.81 13.16
CA GLU A 119 11.50 -9.02 12.23
C GLU A 119 11.47 -8.00 11.08
N LEU A 120 10.29 -7.69 10.55
CA LEU A 120 10.15 -6.66 9.53
C LEU A 120 10.60 -5.30 10.06
N VAL A 121 10.14 -4.90 11.23
CA VAL A 121 10.51 -3.61 11.85
C VAL A 121 12.01 -3.54 12.09
N ALA A 122 12.60 -4.63 12.59
CA ALA A 122 14.05 -4.70 12.79
C ALA A 122 14.82 -4.59 11.46
N SER A 123 14.33 -5.23 10.41
CA SER A 123 14.94 -5.20 9.07
C SER A 123 14.90 -3.80 8.47
N VAL A 124 13.81 -3.08 8.64
CA VAL A 124 13.66 -1.69 8.16
C VAL A 124 14.63 -0.76 8.88
N GLY A 125 14.85 -0.99 10.17
CA GLY A 125 15.73 -0.15 11.01
C GLY A 125 17.22 -0.46 10.91
N SER A 126 17.61 -1.52 10.21
CA SER A 126 19.01 -1.97 10.18
C SER A 126 19.79 -1.59 8.92
#